data_d33d2676d287da06d2e220ba5f20e4f7
#
_entry.id   d33d2676d287da06d2e220ba5f20e4f7
#
_cell.length_a   1.000
_cell.length_b   1.000
_cell.length_c   1.000
_cell.angle_alpha   90.00
_cell.angle_beta   90.00
_cell.angle_gamma   90.00
#
_symmetry.space_group_name_H-M   'P 1'
#
loop_
_entity.id
_entity.type
_entity.pdbx_description
1 polymer ?
#
loop_
_entity_poly.entity_id
_entity_poly.type
_entity_poly.pdbx_seq_one_letter_code
_entity_poly.pdbx_strand_id
1 'polypeptide(L)'
;MNPYLSEKGRGDIPRVLKWLRNAGLAFCVFCAFGGLYTLCLDLQAKDTSHVVGYVFWIVVGAVPLVLFARNEKRRYHARTIARRVESYSGPEVPLRWLCNSVGMEPKDLAWYFENGYFVNLSLDLNQKIVRRRTVPRHDPNRG
;
A
#
# COMPACT_ATOMS: atom_id res chain seq x y z
N MET A 1 16.88 -2.93 -7.24
CA MET A 1 16.09 -2.28 -6.15
C MET A 1 15.76 -0.87 -6.62
N ASN A 2 14.48 -0.45 -6.60
CA ASN A 2 14.11 0.86 -7.17
C ASN A 2 14.58 2.00 -6.23
N PRO A 3 15.44 2.93 -6.68
CA PRO A 3 16.06 3.95 -5.85
C PRO A 3 15.08 5.05 -5.41
N TYR A 4 13.89 5.10 -6.00
CA TYR A 4 12.89 6.14 -5.75
C TYR A 4 11.87 5.78 -4.69
N LEU A 5 11.85 4.51 -4.21
CA LEU A 5 10.89 4.07 -3.20
C LEU A 5 11.46 4.20 -1.79
N SER A 6 10.71 4.81 -0.89
CA SER A 6 10.96 4.78 0.56
C SER A 6 10.74 3.37 1.11
N GLU A 7 11.14 3.11 2.35
CA GLU A 7 10.84 1.86 3.06
C GLU A 7 9.34 1.57 3.08
N LYS A 8 8.52 2.60 3.30
CA LYS A 8 7.06 2.53 3.26
C LYS A 8 6.54 2.09 1.89
N GLY A 9 7.10 2.63 0.79
CA GLY A 9 6.74 2.29 -0.57
C GLY A 9 7.22 0.90 -0.99
N ARG A 10 8.40 0.47 -0.52
CA ARG A 10 8.96 -0.86 -0.77
C ARG A 10 8.19 -1.95 -0.01
N GLY A 11 7.76 -1.64 1.20
CA GLY A 11 7.12 -2.61 2.08
C GLY A 11 8.08 -3.71 2.53
N ASP A 12 9.37 -3.39 2.64
CA ASP A 12 10.38 -4.29 3.15
C ASP A 12 10.15 -4.51 4.65
N ILE A 13 9.77 -5.72 4.99
CA ILE A 13 9.51 -6.15 6.35
C ILE A 13 10.47 -7.31 6.66
N PRO A 14 11.14 -7.32 7.82
CA PRO A 14 11.95 -8.45 8.26
C PRO A 14 11.20 -9.78 8.15
N ARG A 15 11.93 -10.87 7.87
CA ARG A 15 11.31 -12.19 7.64
C ARG A 15 10.40 -12.65 8.79
N VAL A 16 10.81 -12.38 10.03
CA VAL A 16 10.02 -12.72 11.23
C VAL A 16 8.69 -11.97 11.25
N LEU A 17 8.72 -10.66 10.95
CA LEU A 17 7.51 -9.85 10.86
C LEU A 17 6.60 -10.25 9.69
N LYS A 18 7.17 -10.77 8.58
CA LYS A 18 6.37 -11.33 7.48
C LYS A 18 5.59 -12.55 7.93
N TRP A 19 6.24 -13.43 8.70
CA TRP A 19 5.58 -14.62 9.25
C TRP A 19 4.47 -14.24 10.22
N LEU A 20 4.75 -13.36 11.19
CA LEU A 20 3.74 -12.86 12.13
C LEU A 20 2.56 -12.19 11.42
N ARG A 21 2.85 -11.40 10.41
CA ARG A 21 1.81 -10.76 9.56
C ARG A 21 0.94 -11.80 8.88
N ASN A 22 1.54 -12.81 8.26
CA ASN A 22 0.78 -13.84 7.55
C ASN A 22 -0.04 -14.71 8.51
N ALA A 23 0.50 -15.06 9.69
CA ALA A 23 -0.24 -15.74 10.74
C ALA A 23 -1.42 -14.91 11.26
N GLY A 24 -1.19 -13.61 11.49
CA GLY A 24 -2.25 -12.67 11.87
C GLY A 24 -3.35 -12.55 10.81
N LEU A 25 -2.98 -12.48 9.53
CA LEU A 25 -3.97 -12.45 8.44
C LEU A 25 -4.76 -13.76 8.35
N ALA A 26 -4.10 -14.92 8.51
CA ALA A 26 -4.80 -16.21 8.54
C ALA A 26 -5.79 -16.29 9.72
N PHE A 27 -5.40 -15.79 10.89
CA PHE A 27 -6.29 -15.68 12.04
C PHE A 27 -7.49 -14.75 11.77
N CYS A 28 -7.27 -13.59 11.15
CA CYS A 28 -8.35 -12.67 10.76
C CYS A 28 -9.34 -13.33 9.78
N VAL A 29 -8.82 -14.08 8.80
CA VAL A 29 -9.66 -14.84 7.87
C VAL A 29 -10.49 -15.88 8.62
N PHE A 30 -9.87 -16.63 9.53
CA PHE A 30 -10.57 -17.62 10.35
C PHE A 30 -11.67 -16.98 11.19
N CYS A 31 -11.42 -15.86 11.87
CA CYS A 31 -12.42 -15.13 12.65
C CYS A 31 -13.58 -14.63 11.79
N ALA A 32 -13.29 -14.05 10.62
CA ALA A 32 -14.32 -13.51 9.74
C ALA A 32 -15.23 -14.61 9.18
N PHE A 33 -14.63 -15.68 8.63
CA PHE A 33 -15.41 -16.78 8.05
C PHE A 33 -16.06 -17.67 9.12
N GLY A 34 -15.38 -17.93 10.23
CA GLY A 34 -15.93 -18.70 11.35
C GLY A 34 -17.16 -17.99 11.95
N GLY A 35 -17.03 -16.69 12.21
CA GLY A 35 -18.14 -15.87 12.70
C GLY A 35 -19.32 -15.83 11.72
N LEU A 36 -19.04 -15.71 10.42
CA LEU A 36 -20.11 -15.72 9.39
C LEU A 36 -20.80 -17.09 9.30
N TYR A 37 -20.02 -18.18 9.33
CA TYR A 37 -20.56 -19.53 9.27
C TYR A 37 -21.46 -19.85 10.47
N THR A 38 -21.02 -19.55 11.70
CA THR A 38 -21.82 -19.76 12.92
C THR A 38 -23.08 -18.88 12.93
N LEU A 39 -22.96 -17.60 12.50
CA LEU A 39 -24.11 -16.73 12.33
C LEU A 39 -25.16 -17.32 11.36
N CYS A 40 -24.74 -17.87 10.23
CA CYS A 40 -25.64 -18.50 9.28
C CYS A 40 -26.37 -19.71 9.88
N LEU A 41 -25.65 -20.55 10.66
CA LEU A 41 -26.25 -21.71 11.32
C LEU A 41 -27.31 -21.31 12.35
N ASP A 42 -27.02 -20.33 13.21
CA ASP A 42 -27.92 -19.87 14.24
C ASP A 42 -29.15 -19.17 13.65
N LEU A 43 -28.99 -18.40 12.57
CA LEU A 43 -30.13 -17.83 11.84
C LEU A 43 -31.03 -18.89 11.23
N GLN A 44 -30.50 -20.00 10.73
CA GLN A 44 -31.28 -21.15 10.26
C GLN A 44 -32.03 -21.84 11.40
N ALA A 45 -31.39 -21.92 12.58
CA ALA A 45 -32.00 -22.46 13.79
C ALA A 45 -32.99 -21.49 14.46
N LYS A 46 -33.15 -20.25 13.95
CA LYS A 46 -33.91 -19.16 14.57
C LYS A 46 -33.45 -18.79 15.98
N ASP A 47 -32.19 -19.10 16.30
CA ASP A 47 -31.57 -18.69 17.56
C ASP A 47 -30.79 -17.40 17.33
N THR A 48 -31.19 -16.32 18.03
CA THR A 48 -30.56 -15.02 17.91
C THR A 48 -29.77 -14.60 19.15
N SER A 49 -29.62 -15.51 20.12
CA SER A 49 -28.98 -15.22 21.41
C SER A 49 -27.51 -14.80 21.29
N HIS A 50 -26.81 -15.30 20.29
CA HIS A 50 -25.37 -15.08 20.11
C HIS A 50 -24.98 -14.17 18.94
N VAL A 51 -25.97 -13.58 18.24
CA VAL A 51 -25.74 -12.74 17.04
C VAL A 51 -24.73 -11.62 17.28
N VAL A 52 -24.81 -10.93 18.41
CA VAL A 52 -23.88 -9.83 18.74
C VAL A 52 -22.44 -10.32 18.85
N GLY A 53 -22.21 -11.50 19.45
CA GLY A 53 -20.87 -12.12 19.52
C GLY A 53 -20.30 -12.45 18.15
N TYR A 54 -21.10 -13.03 17.25
CA TYR A 54 -20.65 -13.36 15.90
C TYR A 54 -20.36 -12.12 15.05
N VAL A 55 -21.19 -11.08 15.13
CA VAL A 55 -20.93 -9.81 14.47
C VAL A 55 -19.61 -9.20 14.95
N PHE A 56 -19.32 -9.26 16.25
CA PHE A 56 -18.05 -8.81 16.80
C PHE A 56 -16.86 -9.55 16.15
N TRP A 57 -16.89 -10.88 16.07
CA TRP A 57 -15.81 -11.67 15.46
C TRP A 57 -15.65 -11.41 13.98
N ILE A 58 -16.75 -11.21 13.24
CA ILE A 58 -16.70 -10.83 11.83
C ILE A 58 -15.99 -9.49 11.65
N VAL A 59 -16.34 -8.49 12.47
CA VAL A 59 -15.72 -7.16 12.42
C VAL A 59 -14.22 -7.23 12.76
N VAL A 60 -13.86 -7.95 13.84
CA VAL A 60 -12.48 -8.13 14.29
C VAL A 60 -11.63 -8.80 13.19
N GLY A 61 -12.20 -9.74 12.43
CA GLY A 61 -11.53 -10.37 11.31
C GLY A 61 -11.51 -9.49 10.05
N ALA A 62 -12.63 -8.89 9.67
CA ALA A 62 -12.78 -8.18 8.39
C ALA A 62 -12.01 -6.84 8.37
N VAL A 63 -12.04 -6.06 9.43
CA VAL A 63 -11.41 -4.72 9.46
C VAL A 63 -9.91 -4.77 9.18
N PRO A 64 -9.10 -5.60 9.86
CA PRO A 64 -7.67 -5.71 9.55
C PRO A 64 -7.40 -6.19 8.12
N LEU A 65 -8.21 -7.10 7.57
CA LEU A 65 -8.08 -7.58 6.19
C LEU A 65 -8.29 -6.45 5.18
N VAL A 66 -9.33 -5.63 5.37
CA VAL A 66 -9.61 -4.47 4.50
C VAL A 66 -8.49 -3.44 4.58
N LEU A 67 -8.00 -3.13 5.79
CA LEU A 67 -6.90 -2.20 5.98
C LEU A 67 -5.60 -2.72 5.33
N PHE A 68 -5.34 -4.01 5.46
CA PHE A 68 -4.20 -4.64 4.82
C PHE A 68 -4.29 -4.58 3.29
N ALA A 69 -5.42 -4.99 2.71
CA ALA A 69 -5.65 -4.93 1.27
C ALA A 69 -5.50 -3.51 0.71
N ARG A 70 -6.04 -2.52 1.42
CA ARG A 70 -5.91 -1.10 1.07
C ARG A 70 -4.45 -0.64 1.08
N ASN A 71 -3.67 -1.08 2.09
CA ASN A 71 -2.26 -0.72 2.21
C ASN A 71 -1.41 -1.39 1.11
N GLU A 72 -1.64 -2.67 0.79
CA GLU A 72 -0.96 -3.35 -0.31
C GLU A 72 -1.30 -2.73 -1.67
N LYS A 73 -2.55 -2.33 -1.91
CA LYS A 73 -2.96 -1.60 -3.11
C LYS A 73 -2.18 -0.28 -3.24
N ARG A 74 -2.02 0.47 -2.15
CA ARG A 74 -1.23 1.71 -2.13
C ARG A 74 0.24 1.46 -2.47
N ARG A 75 0.85 0.43 -1.90
CA ARG A 75 2.23 0.04 -2.22
C ARG A 75 2.40 -0.40 -3.66
N TYR A 76 1.44 -1.14 -4.20
CA TYR A 76 1.43 -1.52 -5.61
C TYR A 76 1.43 -0.29 -6.53
N HIS A 77 0.57 0.69 -6.27
CA HIS A 77 0.54 1.94 -7.02
C HIS A 77 1.86 2.72 -6.89
N ALA A 78 2.41 2.84 -5.69
CA ALA A 78 3.70 3.51 -5.49
C ALA A 78 4.83 2.85 -6.30
N ARG A 79 4.89 1.51 -6.33
CA ARG A 79 5.85 0.76 -7.16
C ARG A 79 5.63 1.00 -8.65
N THR A 80 4.38 1.07 -9.10
CA THR A 80 4.04 1.35 -10.50
C THR A 80 4.47 2.77 -10.89
N ILE A 81 4.18 3.76 -10.07
CA ILE A 81 4.63 5.14 -10.27
C ILE A 81 6.16 5.21 -10.37
N ALA A 82 6.87 4.60 -9.41
CA ALA A 82 8.33 4.61 -9.39
C ALA A 82 8.94 3.96 -10.64
N ARG A 83 8.38 2.84 -11.13
CA ARG A 83 8.81 2.19 -12.38
C ARG A 83 8.57 3.09 -13.59
N ARG A 84 7.44 3.78 -13.66
CA ARG A 84 7.15 4.71 -14.76
C ARG A 84 8.09 5.89 -14.75
N VAL A 85 8.37 6.47 -13.59
CA VAL A 85 9.38 7.53 -13.45
C VAL A 85 10.73 7.03 -13.92
N GLU A 86 11.15 5.80 -13.55
CA GLU A 86 12.42 5.20 -13.96
C GLU A 86 12.52 5.00 -15.48
N SER A 87 11.42 4.59 -16.11
CA SER A 87 11.37 4.35 -17.57
C SER A 87 11.37 5.63 -18.43
N TYR A 88 11.16 6.79 -17.85
CA TYR A 88 11.19 8.05 -18.56
C TYR A 88 12.64 8.51 -18.78
N SER A 89 13.00 8.90 -19.99
CA SER A 89 14.40 9.20 -20.34
C SER A 89 14.90 10.58 -19.87
N GLY A 90 14.01 11.52 -19.55
CA GLY A 90 14.36 12.88 -19.13
C GLY A 90 14.60 13.03 -17.63
N PRO A 91 15.32 14.07 -17.19
CA PRO A 91 15.55 14.37 -15.79
C PRO A 91 14.25 14.83 -15.06
N GLU A 92 13.35 15.40 -15.80
CA GLU A 92 12.05 15.91 -15.34
C GLU A 92 10.93 15.15 -16.04
N VAL A 93 9.99 14.61 -15.25
CA VAL A 93 8.86 13.83 -15.76
C VAL A 93 7.62 14.74 -15.76
N PRO A 94 6.98 15.01 -16.92
CA PRO A 94 5.76 15.78 -16.96
C PRO A 94 4.64 15.11 -16.16
N LEU A 95 4.01 15.85 -15.25
CA LEU A 95 2.96 15.32 -14.37
C LEU A 95 1.81 14.68 -15.17
N ARG A 96 1.39 15.36 -16.25
CA ARG A 96 0.32 14.85 -17.13
C ARG A 96 0.65 13.52 -17.76
N TRP A 97 1.90 13.35 -18.23
CA TRP A 97 2.34 12.08 -18.80
C TRP A 97 2.33 10.96 -17.74
N LEU A 98 2.83 11.27 -16.54
CA LEU A 98 2.87 10.29 -15.44
C LEU A 98 1.46 9.89 -15.03
N CYS A 99 0.55 10.85 -14.84
CA CYS A 99 -0.85 10.58 -14.51
C CYS A 99 -1.53 9.69 -15.54
N ASN A 100 -1.36 9.99 -16.83
CA ASN A 100 -1.93 9.19 -17.91
C ASN A 100 -1.33 7.78 -17.97
N SER A 101 -0.01 7.64 -17.73
CA SER A 101 0.68 6.34 -17.77
C SER A 101 0.32 5.41 -16.62
N VAL A 102 -0.13 5.96 -15.49
CA VAL A 102 -0.51 5.22 -14.28
C VAL A 102 -2.03 5.11 -14.15
N GLY A 103 -2.80 5.92 -14.89
CA GLY A 103 -4.25 5.98 -14.79
C GLY A 103 -4.75 6.62 -13.48
N MET A 104 -4.05 7.67 -13.02
CA MET A 104 -4.35 8.36 -11.77
C MET A 104 -4.58 9.86 -11.99
N GLU A 105 -5.39 10.46 -11.15
CA GLU A 105 -5.53 11.90 -11.11
C GLU A 105 -4.31 12.58 -10.44
N PRO A 106 -3.98 13.84 -10.81
CA PRO A 106 -2.88 14.58 -10.20
C PRO A 106 -2.97 14.68 -8.68
N LYS A 107 -4.19 14.81 -8.15
CA LYS A 107 -4.47 14.86 -6.71
C LYS A 107 -4.09 13.57 -5.99
N ASP A 108 -4.47 12.43 -6.57
CA ASP A 108 -4.14 11.12 -6.00
C ASP A 108 -2.64 10.86 -6.05
N LEU A 109 -1.99 11.28 -7.14
CA LEU A 109 -0.55 11.15 -7.28
C LEU A 109 0.17 12.02 -6.23
N ALA A 110 -0.25 13.28 -6.03
CA ALA A 110 0.30 14.18 -5.02
C ALA A 110 0.22 13.57 -3.61
N TRP A 111 -0.88 12.89 -3.30
CA TRP A 111 -1.07 12.21 -2.02
C TRP A 111 0.07 11.20 -1.71
N TYR A 112 0.60 10.48 -2.71
CA TYR A 112 1.73 9.54 -2.50
C TYR A 112 3.02 10.26 -2.16
N PHE A 113 3.27 11.45 -2.72
CA PHE A 113 4.44 12.27 -2.40
C PHE A 113 4.35 12.84 -0.99
N GLU A 114 3.21 13.41 -0.63
CA GLU A 114 2.95 13.99 0.69
C GLU A 114 3.02 12.93 1.81
N ASN A 115 2.59 11.71 1.52
CA ASN A 115 2.61 10.61 2.49
C ASN A 115 3.93 9.83 2.55
N GLY A 116 4.99 10.30 1.89
CA GLY A 116 6.34 9.77 2.03
C GLY A 116 6.55 8.38 1.41
N TYR A 117 5.85 8.06 0.33
CA TYR A 117 6.08 6.81 -0.41
C TYR A 117 7.34 6.85 -1.26
N PHE A 118 7.85 8.05 -1.56
CA PHE A 118 9.01 8.25 -2.42
C PHE A 118 10.15 8.92 -1.66
N VAL A 119 11.37 8.53 -2.08
CA VAL A 119 12.63 9.21 -1.75
C VAL A 119 13.30 9.61 -3.08
N ASN A 120 14.10 10.65 -3.07
CA ASN A 120 14.81 11.13 -4.27
C ASN A 120 13.89 11.56 -5.43
N LEU A 121 12.60 11.76 -5.16
CA LEU A 121 11.64 12.38 -6.07
C LEU A 121 11.01 13.58 -5.38
N SER A 122 10.81 14.65 -6.12
CA SER A 122 10.04 15.81 -5.67
C SER A 122 8.96 16.16 -6.70
N LEU A 123 7.77 16.44 -6.20
CA LEU A 123 6.65 16.88 -7.03
C LEU A 123 6.58 18.42 -6.96
N ASP A 124 6.63 19.06 -8.11
CA ASP A 124 6.36 20.49 -8.26
C ASP A 124 5.00 20.67 -8.95
N LEU A 125 3.99 21.03 -8.16
CA LEU A 125 2.63 21.22 -8.67
C LEU A 125 2.50 22.48 -9.52
N ASN A 126 3.32 23.52 -9.26
CA ASN A 126 3.27 24.77 -10.01
C ASN A 126 3.81 24.57 -11.42
N GLN A 127 4.91 23.85 -11.54
CA GLN A 127 5.52 23.53 -12.83
C GLN A 127 4.93 22.27 -13.47
N LYS A 128 4.07 21.55 -12.75
CA LYS A 128 3.45 20.28 -13.20
C LYS A 128 4.48 19.22 -13.64
N ILE A 129 5.55 19.09 -12.87
CA ILE A 129 6.64 18.15 -13.11
C ILE A 129 7.01 17.35 -11.85
N VAL A 130 7.57 16.17 -12.09
CA VAL A 130 8.23 15.36 -11.07
C VAL A 130 9.73 15.38 -11.36
N ARG A 131 10.51 15.91 -10.42
CA ARG A 131 11.98 15.99 -10.52
C ARG A 131 12.63 14.82 -9.81
N ARG A 132 13.65 14.26 -10.43
CA ARG A 132 14.56 13.31 -9.80
C ARG A 132 15.63 14.08 -9.06
N ARG A 133 15.75 13.86 -7.75
CA ARG A 133 16.91 14.31 -7.00
C ARG A 133 18.05 13.36 -7.33
N THR A 134 19.11 13.87 -7.95
CA THR A 134 20.35 13.14 -8.11
C THR A 134 20.88 12.82 -6.72
N VAL A 135 20.87 11.53 -6.35
CA VAL A 135 21.65 11.06 -5.21
C VAL A 135 23.10 11.28 -5.59
N PRO A 136 23.89 12.06 -4.82
CA PRO A 136 25.34 12.10 -5.04
C PRO A 136 25.82 10.64 -5.01
N ARG A 137 26.32 10.13 -6.13
CA ARG A 137 27.05 8.85 -6.12
C ARG A 137 28.15 9.01 -5.11
N HIS A 138 28.03 8.29 -4.01
CA HIS A 138 29.16 8.16 -3.08
C HIS A 138 30.27 7.51 -3.87
N ASP A 139 31.22 8.32 -4.28
CA ASP A 139 32.42 7.87 -4.99
C ASP A 139 33.29 7.14 -3.97
N PRO A 140 33.38 5.79 -4.02
CA PRO A 140 34.14 5.04 -3.02
C PRO A 140 35.65 5.32 -3.08
N ASN A 141 36.12 6.10 -4.07
CA ASN A 141 37.53 6.44 -4.29
C ASN A 141 37.93 7.83 -3.77
N ARG A 142 37.08 8.53 -3.00
CA ARG A 142 37.47 9.75 -2.28
C ARG A 142 37.71 9.43 -0.81
N GLY A 143 38.70 8.66 -0.52
CA GLY A 143 39.27 8.42 0.80
C GLY A 143 40.77 8.44 0.70
#